data_04a272ac6c6c7cd3b76b88fdcf8335f6
#
_entry.id   04a272ac6c6c7cd3b76b88fdcf8335f6
#
_cell.length_a   1.000
_cell.length_b   1.000
_cell.length_c   1.000
_cell.angle_alpha   90.00
_cell.angle_beta   90.00
_cell.angle_gamma   90.00
#
_symmetry.space_group_name_H-M   'P 1'
#
loop_
_entity.id
_entity.type
_entity.pdbx_description
1 polymer ?
#
loop_
_entity_poly.entity_id
_entity_poly.type
_entity_poly.pdbx_seq_one_letter_code
_entity_poly.pdbx_strand_id
1 'polypeptide(L)'
;MKDEGYQVIFTFQHEEIYRWNPTEEMIADFHRVAEAGATIVSGSQAHQPHMLEFYGDSLIHYGLGNLFFDQLGWFEDSNKAFLDRHVFYDGKYLGVELITVQFFNWSTPTLMTPDARSAMLERLFAESGFTQ
;
A
#
# COMPACT_ATOMS: atom_id res chain seq x y z
N MET A 1 -21.99 8.97 4.39
CA MET A 1 -21.46 8.45 3.11
C MET A 1 -21.63 6.93 3.03
N LYS A 2 -21.09 6.11 3.96
CA LYS A 2 -21.27 4.64 3.92
C LYS A 2 -22.76 4.25 3.96
N ASP A 3 -23.54 4.89 4.79
CA ASP A 3 -25.00 4.69 4.92
C ASP A 3 -25.81 5.09 3.66
N GLU A 4 -25.17 5.82 2.75
CA GLU A 4 -25.73 6.23 1.44
C GLU A 4 -25.24 5.33 0.30
N GLY A 5 -24.51 4.24 0.60
CA GLY A 5 -24.00 3.27 -0.37
C GLY A 5 -22.68 3.65 -1.04
N TYR A 6 -21.99 4.70 -0.59
CA TYR A 6 -20.68 5.06 -1.11
C TYR A 6 -19.59 4.14 -0.56
N GLN A 7 -18.65 3.77 -1.44
CA GLN A 7 -17.38 3.18 -1.05
C GLN A 7 -16.36 4.32 -0.88
N VAL A 8 -15.74 4.39 0.29
CA VAL A 8 -14.84 5.48 0.65
C VAL A 8 -13.39 5.00 0.51
N ILE A 9 -12.63 5.66 -0.34
CA ILE A 9 -11.17 5.49 -0.46
C ILE A 9 -10.54 6.72 0.18
N PHE A 10 -9.76 6.51 1.22
CA PHE A 10 -9.04 7.58 1.91
C PHE A 10 -7.53 7.43 1.67
N THR A 11 -6.87 8.53 1.31
CA THR A 11 -5.42 8.55 1.13
C THR A 11 -4.77 9.41 2.20
N PHE A 12 -3.76 8.84 2.87
CA PHE A 12 -2.95 9.55 3.84
C PHE A 12 -1.62 10.00 3.24
N GLN A 13 -1.23 11.22 3.55
CA GLN A 13 0.14 11.67 3.52
C GLN A 13 0.59 11.80 4.98
N HIS A 14 1.16 10.73 5.54
CA HIS A 14 1.48 10.63 6.96
C HIS A 14 2.99 10.81 7.21
N GLU A 15 3.64 9.84 7.82
CA GLU A 15 5.07 9.91 8.14
C GLU A 15 5.94 9.42 6.99
N GLU A 16 7.12 10.01 6.85
CA GLU A 16 8.19 9.55 5.97
C GLU A 16 9.06 8.55 6.73
N ILE A 17 8.93 7.26 6.43
CA ILE A 17 9.58 6.16 7.14
C ILE A 17 10.19 5.18 6.15
N TYR A 18 11.50 4.92 6.29
CA TYR A 18 12.28 4.05 5.39
C TYR A 18 12.39 2.63 5.94
N ARG A 19 11.26 1.99 6.18
CA ARG A 19 11.14 0.59 6.62
C ARG A 19 9.77 0.05 6.26
N TRP A 20 9.63 -1.27 6.19
CA TRP A 20 8.38 -1.93 5.79
C TRP A 20 7.25 -1.81 6.83
N ASN A 21 7.60 -1.63 8.10
CA ASN A 21 6.61 -1.57 9.18
C ASN A 21 6.28 -0.12 9.53
N PRO A 22 4.99 0.27 9.57
CA PRO A 22 4.54 1.57 10.04
C PRO A 22 4.84 1.78 11.53
N THR A 23 4.74 3.02 12.00
CA THR A 23 4.77 3.33 13.43
C THR A 23 3.44 2.97 14.09
N GLU A 24 3.45 2.85 15.42
CA GLU A 24 2.22 2.68 16.20
C GLU A 24 1.24 3.84 15.98
N GLU A 25 1.75 5.06 15.80
CA GLU A 25 0.93 6.25 15.51
C GLU A 25 0.28 6.14 14.12
N MET A 26 1.03 5.73 13.09
CA MET A 26 0.44 5.45 11.77
C MET A 26 -0.67 4.41 11.86
N ILE A 27 -0.41 3.30 12.54
CA ILE A 27 -1.40 2.22 12.71
C ILE A 27 -2.66 2.79 13.36
N ALA A 28 -2.53 3.52 14.46
CA ALA A 28 -3.66 4.10 15.18
C ALA A 28 -4.47 5.08 14.31
N ASP A 29 -3.79 5.91 13.52
CA ASP A 29 -4.45 6.90 12.65
C ASP A 29 -5.18 6.24 11.49
N PHE A 30 -4.57 5.24 10.85
CA PHE A 30 -5.20 4.49 9.76
C PHE A 30 -6.40 3.68 10.25
N HIS A 31 -6.30 3.06 11.44
CA HIS A 31 -7.43 2.38 12.08
C HIS A 31 -8.60 3.34 12.34
N ARG A 32 -8.34 4.53 12.87
CA ARG A 32 -9.39 5.54 13.09
C ARG A 32 -10.15 5.92 11.82
N VAL A 33 -9.45 6.00 10.69
CA VAL A 33 -10.09 6.28 9.39
C VAL A 33 -10.92 5.09 8.90
N ALA A 34 -10.41 3.87 9.09
CA ALA A 34 -11.17 2.65 8.79
C ALA A 34 -12.43 2.55 9.64
N GLU A 35 -12.33 2.81 10.96
CA GLU A 35 -13.44 2.85 11.90
C GLU A 35 -14.47 3.93 11.54
N ALA A 36 -14.03 5.06 10.99
CA ALA A 36 -14.92 6.10 10.47
C ALA A 36 -15.65 5.69 9.17
N GLY A 37 -15.36 4.50 8.64
CA GLY A 37 -16.09 3.88 7.53
C GLY A 37 -15.38 3.94 6.17
N ALA A 38 -14.07 4.20 6.11
CA ALA A 38 -13.34 4.05 4.87
C ALA A 38 -13.25 2.56 4.49
N THR A 39 -13.54 2.24 3.23
CA THR A 39 -13.38 0.89 2.68
C THR A 39 -11.91 0.58 2.39
N ILE A 40 -11.18 1.61 1.97
CA ILE A 40 -9.76 1.52 1.65
C ILE A 40 -9.06 2.71 2.30
N VAL A 41 -7.95 2.43 2.99
CA VAL A 41 -7.04 3.46 3.54
C VAL A 41 -5.65 3.22 2.95
N SER A 42 -5.12 4.19 2.21
CA SER A 42 -3.86 4.06 1.49
C SER A 42 -2.87 5.16 1.87
N GLY A 43 -1.64 4.78 2.20
CA GLY A 43 -0.56 5.71 2.53
C GLY A 43 0.30 6.08 1.33
N SER A 44 0.76 7.33 1.25
CA SER A 44 1.52 7.87 0.12
C SER A 44 2.87 8.48 0.46
N GLN A 45 3.13 8.91 1.71
CA GLN A 45 4.34 9.66 2.06
C GLN A 45 5.55 8.78 2.42
N ALA A 46 5.35 7.49 2.59
CA ALA A 46 6.37 6.60 3.15
C ALA A 46 7.65 6.49 2.30
N HIS A 47 7.62 6.80 1.01
CA HIS A 47 8.71 6.63 0.04
C HIS A 47 9.25 5.19 -0.09
N GLN A 48 8.73 4.29 0.69
CA GLN A 48 9.04 2.86 0.72
C GLN A 48 7.75 2.05 0.78
N PRO A 49 7.68 0.88 0.15
CA PRO A 49 6.58 -0.04 0.35
C PRO A 49 6.44 -0.42 1.83
N HIS A 50 5.24 -0.35 2.35
CA HIS A 50 4.89 -0.79 3.70
C HIS A 50 3.97 -1.99 3.66
N MET A 51 3.80 -2.64 4.81
CA MET A 51 2.84 -3.71 5.00
C MET A 51 1.40 -3.27 4.72
N LEU A 52 0.53 -4.25 4.53
CA LEU A 52 -0.91 -4.06 4.45
C LEU A 52 -1.63 -4.93 5.48
N GLU A 53 -2.87 -4.59 5.80
CA GLU A 53 -3.73 -5.41 6.64
C GLU A 53 -5.20 -5.31 6.24
N PHE A 54 -5.98 -6.31 6.65
CA PHE A 54 -7.43 -6.22 6.65
C PHE A 54 -7.88 -5.88 8.08
N TYR A 55 -8.46 -4.69 8.25
CA TYR A 55 -8.97 -4.21 9.54
C TYR A 55 -10.49 -4.08 9.47
N GLY A 56 -11.21 -5.01 10.11
CA GLY A 56 -12.64 -5.16 9.93
C GLY A 56 -13.00 -5.42 8.46
N ASP A 57 -13.84 -4.57 7.88
CA ASP A 57 -14.22 -4.63 6.46
C ASP A 57 -13.31 -3.77 5.55
N SER A 58 -12.25 -3.19 6.09
CA SER A 58 -11.38 -2.25 5.39
C SER A 58 -10.08 -2.90 4.96
N LEU A 59 -9.56 -2.53 3.79
CA LEU A 59 -8.18 -2.75 3.43
C LEU A 59 -7.36 -1.51 3.81
N ILE A 60 -6.27 -1.72 4.53
CA ILE A 60 -5.27 -0.71 4.84
C ILE A 60 -3.95 -1.09 4.17
N HIS A 61 -3.40 -0.21 3.34
CA HIS A 61 -2.05 -0.35 2.79
C HIS A 61 -1.23 0.88 3.22
N TYR A 62 -0.33 0.70 4.18
CA TYR A 62 0.35 1.78 4.89
C TYR A 62 1.30 2.60 4.03
N GLY A 63 1.83 2.05 2.96
CA GLY A 63 2.70 2.76 2.02
C GLY A 63 2.84 2.05 0.70
N LEU A 64 2.57 2.77 -0.40
CA LEU A 64 2.67 2.21 -1.75
C LEU A 64 4.09 2.23 -2.31
N GLY A 65 5.01 2.99 -1.71
CA GLY A 65 6.37 3.22 -2.23
C GLY A 65 6.42 4.31 -3.30
N ASN A 66 7.59 4.44 -3.94
CA ASN A 66 7.83 5.41 -4.99
C ASN A 66 7.51 4.84 -6.38
N LEU A 67 6.60 5.48 -7.10
CA LEU A 67 6.31 5.11 -8.49
C LEU A 67 7.36 5.68 -9.45
N PHE A 68 7.74 6.94 -9.24
CA PHE A 68 8.87 7.63 -9.88
C PHE A 68 9.31 8.77 -8.96
N PHE A 69 10.61 8.82 -8.65
CA PHE A 69 11.14 9.80 -7.70
C PHE A 69 12.66 9.90 -7.83
N ASP A 70 13.23 11.01 -7.39
CA ASP A 70 14.67 11.27 -7.46
C ASP A 70 15.50 10.63 -6.32
N GLN A 71 14.86 9.87 -5.44
CA GLN A 71 15.49 9.11 -4.35
C GLN A 71 15.98 7.71 -4.76
N LEU A 72 16.35 7.54 -6.02
CA LEU A 72 16.85 6.26 -6.51
C LEU A 72 18.14 5.85 -5.76
N GLY A 73 18.06 4.73 -5.04
CA GLY A 73 19.20 4.15 -4.33
C GLY A 73 19.59 4.82 -3.01
N TRP A 74 18.75 5.69 -2.47
CA TRP A 74 19.02 6.34 -1.17
C TRP A 74 18.88 5.37 0.01
N PHE A 75 17.96 4.42 -0.09
CA PHE A 75 17.71 3.37 0.89
C PHE A 75 17.17 2.12 0.19
N GLU A 76 17.10 1.02 0.92
CA GLU A 76 16.57 -0.25 0.40
C GLU A 76 15.14 -0.06 -0.11
N ASP A 77 14.84 -0.62 -1.29
CA ASP A 77 13.52 -0.57 -1.93
C ASP A 77 13.00 0.84 -2.30
N SER A 78 13.84 1.89 -2.23
CA SER A 78 13.44 3.25 -2.61
C SER A 78 12.97 3.40 -4.06
N ASN A 79 13.27 2.41 -4.91
CA ASN A 79 12.87 2.35 -6.30
C ASN A 79 11.76 1.34 -6.61
N LYS A 80 11.04 0.89 -5.58
CA LYS A 80 9.97 -0.10 -5.69
C LYS A 80 8.65 0.47 -5.22
N ALA A 81 7.57 0.02 -5.85
CA ALA A 81 6.21 0.44 -5.48
C ALA A 81 5.17 -0.63 -5.79
N PHE A 82 4.01 -0.46 -5.18
CA PHE A 82 2.77 -1.12 -5.53
C PHE A 82 1.83 -0.17 -6.26
N LEU A 83 1.12 -0.70 -7.25
CA LEU A 83 -0.10 -0.11 -7.79
C LEU A 83 -1.25 -1.02 -7.37
N ASP A 84 -2.10 -0.52 -6.50
CA ASP A 84 -3.23 -1.26 -5.98
C ASP A 84 -4.42 -1.10 -6.92
N ARG A 85 -4.79 -2.17 -7.61
CA ARG A 85 -5.98 -2.21 -8.44
C ARG A 85 -7.15 -2.79 -7.65
N HIS A 86 -7.98 -1.91 -7.09
CA HIS A 86 -9.14 -2.30 -6.30
C HIS A 86 -10.29 -2.76 -7.19
N VAL A 87 -10.94 -3.84 -6.81
CA VAL A 87 -12.07 -4.44 -7.53
C VAL A 87 -13.35 -4.26 -6.74
N PHE A 88 -14.33 -3.62 -7.38
CA PHE A 88 -15.69 -3.45 -6.85
C PHE A 88 -16.70 -4.14 -7.77
N TYR A 89 -17.71 -4.72 -7.19
CA TYR A 89 -18.84 -5.29 -7.93
C TYR A 89 -20.13 -5.09 -7.14
N ASP A 90 -21.17 -4.62 -7.80
CA ASP A 90 -22.48 -4.35 -7.21
C ASP A 90 -22.41 -3.58 -5.88
N GLY A 91 -21.63 -2.49 -5.87
CA GLY A 91 -21.43 -1.63 -4.71
C GLY A 91 -20.59 -2.25 -3.57
N LYS A 92 -20.00 -3.43 -3.78
CA LYS A 92 -19.17 -4.12 -2.78
C LYS A 92 -17.73 -4.13 -3.19
N TYR A 93 -16.84 -3.94 -2.23
CA TYR A 93 -15.42 -4.18 -2.40
C TYR A 93 -15.14 -5.69 -2.40
N LEU A 94 -14.49 -6.19 -3.43
CA LEU A 94 -14.16 -7.61 -3.58
C LEU A 94 -12.71 -7.93 -3.24
N GLY A 95 -11.79 -6.98 -3.42
CA GLY A 95 -10.39 -7.20 -3.15
C GLY A 95 -9.47 -6.28 -3.95
N VAL A 96 -8.17 -6.57 -3.86
CA VAL A 96 -7.11 -5.82 -4.50
C VAL A 96 -6.22 -6.74 -5.34
N GLU A 97 -5.84 -6.28 -6.51
CA GLU A 97 -4.71 -6.85 -7.24
C GLU A 97 -3.48 -5.98 -6.99
N LEU A 98 -2.44 -6.60 -6.46
CA LEU A 98 -1.15 -5.96 -6.18
C LEU A 98 -0.27 -6.04 -7.43
N ILE A 99 -0.07 -4.92 -8.08
CA ILE A 99 0.83 -4.78 -9.23
C ILE A 99 2.14 -4.21 -8.73
N THR A 100 3.23 -4.96 -8.92
CA THR A 100 4.56 -4.56 -8.47
C THR A 100 5.33 -3.88 -9.58
N VAL A 101 5.88 -2.72 -9.28
CA VAL A 101 6.67 -1.92 -10.22
C VAL A 101 8.01 -1.52 -9.60
N GLN A 102 8.99 -1.26 -10.47
CA GLN A 102 10.28 -0.73 -10.09
C GLN A 102 10.77 0.26 -11.16
N PHE A 103 11.66 1.16 -10.78
CA PHE A 103 12.32 2.07 -11.72
C PHE A 103 13.83 2.04 -11.52
N PHE A 104 14.56 2.17 -12.63
CA PHE A 104 16.03 2.22 -12.68
C PHE A 104 16.56 3.59 -13.11
N ASN A 105 15.65 4.44 -13.53
CA ASN A 105 15.86 5.86 -13.76
C ASN A 105 14.74 6.62 -13.03
N TRP A 106 14.86 7.90 -12.85
CA TRP A 106 13.97 8.70 -11.99
C TRP A 106 12.52 8.83 -12.48
N SER A 107 12.18 8.36 -13.66
CA SER A 107 10.90 8.71 -14.28
C SER A 107 10.18 7.59 -15.02
N THR A 108 10.75 6.41 -15.11
CA THR A 108 10.18 5.33 -15.94
C THR A 108 9.97 4.07 -15.11
N PRO A 109 8.80 3.93 -14.45
CA PRO A 109 8.45 2.69 -13.78
C PRO A 109 8.20 1.57 -14.81
N THR A 110 8.62 0.37 -14.46
CA THR A 110 8.41 -0.85 -15.24
C THR A 110 7.83 -1.93 -14.35
N LEU A 111 7.06 -2.83 -14.93
CA LEU A 111 6.61 -4.01 -14.19
C LEU A 111 7.82 -4.85 -13.77
N MET A 112 7.78 -5.36 -12.56
CA MET A 112 8.79 -6.30 -12.10
C MET A 112 8.78 -7.61 -12.92
N THR A 113 9.93 -8.23 -13.06
CA THR A 113 10.01 -9.61 -13.55
C THR A 113 9.26 -10.57 -12.63
N PRO A 114 8.84 -11.76 -13.09
CA PRO A 114 8.14 -12.72 -12.24
C PRO A 114 8.89 -13.05 -10.94
N ASP A 115 10.19 -13.23 -10.98
CA ASP A 115 11.01 -13.54 -9.79
C ASP A 115 11.08 -12.35 -8.83
N ALA A 116 11.31 -11.14 -9.34
CA ALA A 116 11.32 -9.92 -8.53
C ALA A 116 9.95 -9.64 -7.90
N ARG A 117 8.88 -9.89 -8.65
CA ARG A 117 7.49 -9.80 -8.15
C ARG A 117 7.24 -10.79 -7.03
N SER A 118 7.65 -12.06 -7.20
CA SER A 118 7.48 -13.10 -6.17
C SER A 118 8.17 -12.68 -4.88
N ALA A 119 9.44 -12.30 -4.95
CA ALA A 119 10.21 -11.85 -3.79
C ALA A 119 9.58 -10.62 -3.11
N MET A 120 9.06 -9.67 -3.90
CA MET A 120 8.38 -8.47 -3.38
C MET A 120 7.09 -8.82 -2.62
N LEU A 121 6.28 -9.72 -3.18
CA LEU A 121 5.03 -10.17 -2.55
C LEU A 121 5.29 -11.05 -1.32
N GLU A 122 6.27 -11.93 -1.37
CA GLU A 122 6.70 -12.74 -0.21
C GLU A 122 7.10 -11.82 0.95
N ARG A 123 7.88 -10.78 0.67
CA ARG A 123 8.26 -9.80 1.69
C ARG A 123 7.04 -9.05 2.22
N LEU A 124 6.17 -8.52 1.34
CA LEU A 124 4.95 -7.83 1.76
C LEU A 124 4.12 -8.69 2.70
N PHE A 125 3.87 -9.95 2.33
CA PHE A 125 3.03 -10.85 3.11
C PHE A 125 3.69 -11.25 4.44
N ALA A 126 5.00 -11.43 4.46
CA ALA A 126 5.74 -11.69 5.69
C ALA A 126 5.65 -10.50 6.67
N GLU A 127 5.91 -9.29 6.19
CA GLU A 127 5.82 -8.05 7.00
C GLU A 127 4.38 -7.76 7.45
N SER A 128 3.38 -8.18 6.65
CA SER A 128 1.95 -8.06 6.97
C SER A 128 1.42 -9.16 7.90
N GLY A 129 2.24 -10.11 8.30
CA GLY A 129 1.83 -11.22 9.16
C GLY A 129 1.01 -12.31 8.46
N PHE A 130 0.92 -12.30 7.13
CA PHE A 130 0.30 -13.37 6.36
C PHE A 130 1.33 -14.49 6.15
N THR A 131 1.48 -15.33 7.15
CA THR A 131 2.30 -16.55 7.03
C THR A 131 1.49 -17.67 6.40
N GLN A 132 2.11 -18.38 5.43
CA GLN A 132 1.56 -19.65 4.93
C GLN A 132 1.68 -20.77 5.98
#